data_691d1273bddf4b06642df4079d04ac6b
#
_entry.id   691d1273bddf4b06642df4079d04ac6b
#
_cell.length_a   1.000
_cell.length_b   1.000
_cell.length_c   1.000
_cell.angle_alpha   90.00
_cell.angle_beta   90.00
_cell.angle_gamma   90.00
#
_symmetry.space_group_name_H-M   'P 1'
#
loop_
_entity.id
_entity.type
_entity.pdbx_description
1 polymer ?
#
loop_
_entity_poly.entity_id
_entity_poly.type
_entity_poly.pdbx_seq_one_letter_code
_entity_poly.pdbx_strand_id
1 'polypeptide(L)'
;MKKLFVSVVALLAAVPLSAQDVTAIYNEAAAAFGAKDFAGAAAKFEQVIEQGLDSEEAASLVATAKTTLPKCYFMMGGGAIRTKNYDEALKNFTKSAELAELYGDMSQMAKANGWVAKIYQIQGGDAFNNKDYATAAGVFEKGYKADPDNTAMALNLAMSYCEMGEYEKGMDIYEAVAAKTHPKYADDAAKAKEMIAL
;
A
#
# COMPACT_ATOMS: atom_id res chain seq x y z
N MET A 1 -1.56 11.53 16.56
CA MET A 1 -0.75 12.44 15.72
C MET A 1 0.59 11.76 15.43
N LYS A 2 0.66 10.96 14.36
CA LYS A 2 1.90 10.32 13.92
C LYS A 2 2.67 11.36 13.11
N LYS A 3 3.84 11.77 13.61
CA LYS A 3 4.75 12.66 12.88
C LYS A 3 5.35 11.89 11.73
N LEU A 4 4.96 12.24 10.50
CA LEU A 4 5.64 11.78 9.29
C LEU A 4 7.05 12.36 9.33
N PHE A 5 8.05 11.50 9.54
CA PHE A 5 9.43 11.86 9.27
C PHE A 5 9.65 11.80 7.75
N VAL A 6 9.41 12.91 7.08
CA VAL A 6 9.97 13.14 5.76
C VAL A 6 11.45 13.37 5.98
N SER A 7 12.27 12.38 5.68
CA SER A 7 13.71 12.54 5.64
C SER A 7 14.05 13.47 4.48
N VAL A 8 14.23 14.74 4.79
CA VAL A 8 14.81 15.72 3.87
C VAL A 8 16.28 15.38 3.71
N VAL A 9 16.61 14.83 2.56
CA VAL A 9 18.00 14.63 2.15
C VAL A 9 18.49 15.94 1.55
N ALA A 10 19.57 16.44 2.17
CA ALA A 10 20.60 17.35 1.68
C ALA A 10 20.16 18.56 0.84
N LEU A 11 20.32 19.71 1.47
CA LEU A 11 20.46 21.02 0.83
C LEU A 11 21.69 21.02 -0.10
N LEU A 12 21.50 20.65 -1.36
CA LEU A 12 22.33 21.17 -2.45
C LEU A 12 21.71 22.50 -2.85
N ALA A 13 22.49 23.56 -2.88
CA ALA A 13 22.07 24.88 -3.28
C ALA A 13 21.33 24.79 -4.62
N ALA A 14 20.00 24.87 -4.57
CA ALA A 14 19.16 24.83 -5.74
C ALA A 14 19.38 26.11 -6.53
N VAL A 15 20.10 26.02 -7.62
CA VAL A 15 19.99 27.01 -8.70
C VAL A 15 18.52 26.90 -9.17
N PRO A 16 17.74 27.99 -9.20
CA PRO A 16 16.38 27.90 -9.72
C PRO A 16 16.44 27.44 -11.17
N LEU A 17 15.98 26.21 -11.41
CA LEU A 17 15.84 25.68 -12.77
C LEU A 17 14.75 26.49 -13.49
N SER A 18 14.97 26.78 -14.77
CA SER A 18 13.96 27.42 -15.59
C SER A 18 12.77 26.46 -15.82
N ALA A 19 11.59 26.99 -16.09
CA ALA A 19 10.43 26.17 -16.48
C ALA A 19 10.73 25.28 -17.71
N GLN A 20 11.67 25.71 -18.55
CA GLN A 20 12.14 24.95 -19.71
C GLN A 20 12.91 23.68 -19.28
N ASP A 21 13.70 23.75 -18.20
CA ASP A 21 14.40 22.59 -17.64
C ASP A 21 13.42 21.59 -17.03
N VAL A 22 12.40 22.06 -16.30
CA VAL A 22 11.33 21.21 -15.75
C VAL A 22 10.56 20.51 -16.86
N THR A 23 10.30 21.18 -17.97
CA THR A 23 9.65 20.60 -19.16
C THR A 23 10.51 19.48 -19.77
N ALA A 24 11.82 19.67 -19.85
CA ALA A 24 12.72 18.64 -20.37
C ALA A 24 12.70 17.39 -19.48
N ILE A 25 12.80 17.56 -18.14
CA ILE A 25 12.72 16.45 -17.18
C ILE A 25 11.37 15.73 -17.27
N TYR A 26 10.27 16.48 -17.41
CA TYR A 26 8.93 15.89 -17.58
C TYR A 26 8.85 15.04 -18.85
N ASN A 27 9.38 15.51 -19.97
CA ASN A 27 9.37 14.75 -21.23
C ASN A 27 10.18 13.45 -21.12
N GLU A 28 11.31 13.49 -20.41
CA GLU A 28 12.10 12.29 -20.11
C GLU A 28 11.34 11.33 -19.19
N ALA A 29 10.64 11.85 -18.17
CA ALA A 29 9.79 11.04 -17.29
C ALA A 29 8.67 10.35 -18.06
N ALA A 30 7.99 11.09 -18.93
CA ALA A 30 6.92 10.55 -19.78
C ALA A 30 7.44 9.49 -20.77
N ALA A 31 8.60 9.72 -21.36
CA ALA A 31 9.26 8.75 -22.25
C ALA A 31 9.62 7.45 -21.50
N ALA A 32 10.22 7.56 -20.31
CA ALA A 32 10.55 6.42 -19.46
C ALA A 32 9.28 5.64 -19.05
N PHE A 33 8.20 6.34 -18.70
CA PHE A 33 6.91 5.72 -18.39
C PHE A 33 6.36 4.95 -19.60
N GLY A 34 6.38 5.56 -20.79
CA GLY A 34 5.96 4.91 -22.04
C GLY A 34 6.81 3.68 -22.40
N ALA A 35 8.10 3.73 -22.10
CA ALA A 35 9.02 2.60 -22.25
C ALA A 35 8.88 1.53 -21.16
N LYS A 36 7.97 1.73 -20.17
CA LYS A 36 7.77 0.87 -18.99
C LYS A 36 8.98 0.82 -18.04
N ASP A 37 9.88 1.77 -18.14
CA ASP A 37 10.89 2.03 -17.10
C ASP A 37 10.25 2.86 -15.98
N PHE A 38 9.47 2.17 -15.15
CA PHE A 38 8.71 2.84 -14.10
C PHE A 38 9.60 3.39 -12.99
N ALA A 39 10.77 2.81 -12.77
CA ALA A 39 11.73 3.31 -11.80
C ALA A 39 12.39 4.61 -12.27
N GLY A 40 12.85 4.64 -13.51
CA GLY A 40 13.39 5.85 -14.14
C GLY A 40 12.34 6.96 -14.25
N ALA A 41 11.10 6.59 -14.62
CA ALA A 41 9.98 7.52 -14.68
C ALA A 41 9.67 8.12 -13.28
N ALA A 42 9.61 7.29 -12.24
CA ALA A 42 9.35 7.75 -10.88
C ALA A 42 10.38 8.78 -10.42
N ALA A 43 11.67 8.46 -10.57
CA ALA A 43 12.76 9.36 -10.19
C ALA A 43 12.68 10.73 -10.90
N LYS A 44 12.30 10.72 -12.17
CA LYS A 44 12.16 11.97 -12.95
C LYS A 44 10.87 12.74 -12.59
N PHE A 45 9.75 12.07 -12.34
CA PHE A 45 8.54 12.74 -11.85
C PHE A 45 8.75 13.34 -10.46
N GLU A 46 9.52 12.71 -9.58
CA GLU A 46 9.93 13.32 -8.30
C GLU A 46 10.71 14.61 -8.52
N GLN A 47 11.67 14.63 -9.47
CA GLN A 47 12.40 15.84 -9.84
C GLN A 47 11.48 16.94 -10.40
N VAL A 48 10.52 16.59 -11.26
CA VAL A 48 9.53 17.55 -11.78
C VAL A 48 8.73 18.19 -10.64
N ILE A 49 8.31 17.39 -9.66
CA ILE A 49 7.55 17.89 -8.51
C ILE A 49 8.42 18.80 -7.66
N GLU A 50 9.64 18.36 -7.32
CA GLU A 50 10.56 19.11 -6.46
C GLU A 50 10.97 20.45 -7.08
N GLN A 51 11.36 20.43 -8.36
CA GLN A 51 11.94 21.61 -9.03
C GLN A 51 10.88 22.54 -9.62
N GLY A 52 9.69 22.02 -9.91
CA GLY A 52 8.59 22.82 -10.48
C GLY A 52 7.61 23.39 -9.45
N LEU A 53 7.80 23.10 -8.14
CA LEU A 53 6.82 23.40 -7.11
C LEU A 53 6.46 24.89 -7.01
N ASP A 54 7.46 25.75 -7.15
CA ASP A 54 7.30 27.20 -7.01
C ASP A 54 7.17 27.94 -8.37
N SER A 55 7.06 27.20 -9.48
CA SER A 55 6.93 27.74 -10.83
C SER A 55 5.46 27.70 -11.31
N GLU A 56 4.85 28.86 -11.52
CA GLU A 56 3.50 28.94 -12.11
C GLU A 56 3.47 28.32 -13.51
N GLU A 57 4.54 28.50 -14.31
CA GLU A 57 4.64 27.96 -15.67
C GLU A 57 4.74 26.42 -15.66
N ALA A 58 5.33 25.84 -14.63
CA ALA A 58 5.44 24.38 -14.48
C ALA A 58 4.24 23.75 -13.74
N ALA A 59 3.29 24.51 -13.22
CA ALA A 59 2.20 24.02 -12.37
C ALA A 59 1.41 22.86 -12.98
N SER A 60 1.13 22.91 -14.29
CA SER A 60 0.41 21.84 -14.98
C SER A 60 1.24 20.55 -15.11
N LEU A 61 2.55 20.66 -15.31
CA LEU A 61 3.47 19.51 -15.36
C LEU A 61 3.61 18.88 -13.97
N VAL A 62 3.73 19.70 -12.94
CA VAL A 62 3.75 19.25 -11.53
C VAL A 62 2.46 18.53 -11.17
N ALA A 63 1.29 19.07 -11.55
CA ALA A 63 0.01 18.41 -11.33
C ALA A 63 -0.06 17.03 -12.00
N THR A 64 0.40 16.93 -13.26
CA THR A 64 0.45 15.66 -13.99
C THR A 64 1.46 14.69 -13.38
N ALA A 65 2.62 15.17 -12.95
CA ALA A 65 3.62 14.36 -12.26
C ALA A 65 3.07 13.78 -10.95
N LYS A 66 2.37 14.61 -10.13
CA LYS A 66 1.71 14.16 -8.89
C LYS A 66 0.67 13.06 -9.11
N THR A 67 -0.05 13.09 -10.23
CA THR A 67 -1.02 12.03 -10.57
C THR A 67 -0.39 10.79 -11.19
N THR A 68 0.80 10.91 -11.79
CA THR A 68 1.47 9.81 -12.48
C THR A 68 2.46 9.06 -11.58
N LEU A 69 3.12 9.76 -10.67
CA LEU A 69 4.11 9.17 -9.78
C LEU A 69 3.56 7.98 -8.93
N PRO A 70 2.36 8.06 -8.30
CA PRO A 70 1.78 6.91 -7.62
C PRO A 70 1.59 5.70 -8.54
N LYS A 71 1.26 5.94 -9.81
CA LYS A 71 1.08 4.87 -10.81
C LYS A 71 2.39 4.18 -11.16
N CYS A 72 3.52 4.92 -11.19
CA CYS A 72 4.84 4.32 -11.38
C CYS A 72 5.12 3.27 -10.30
N TYR A 73 4.97 3.63 -9.03
CA TYR A 73 5.14 2.72 -7.91
C TYR A 73 4.16 1.55 -7.95
N PHE A 74 2.91 1.79 -8.33
CA PHE A 74 1.93 0.72 -8.52
C PHE A 74 2.38 -0.31 -9.57
N MET A 75 2.89 0.16 -10.71
CA MET A 75 3.39 -0.71 -11.78
C MET A 75 4.65 -1.48 -11.37
N MET A 76 5.54 -0.87 -10.58
CA MET A 76 6.70 -1.54 -9.97
C MET A 76 6.25 -2.65 -9.02
N GLY A 77 5.27 -2.39 -8.17
CA GLY A 77 4.65 -3.39 -7.30
C GLY A 77 4.08 -4.57 -8.10
N GLY A 78 3.36 -4.29 -9.17
CA GLY A 78 2.84 -5.32 -10.09
C GLY A 78 3.95 -6.13 -10.77
N GLY A 79 5.09 -5.51 -11.05
CA GLY A 79 6.29 -6.21 -11.54
C GLY A 79 6.84 -7.19 -10.50
N ALA A 80 6.97 -6.75 -9.26
CA ALA A 80 7.46 -7.55 -8.14
C ALA A 80 6.54 -8.75 -7.81
N ILE A 81 5.22 -8.59 -7.94
CA ILE A 81 4.26 -9.71 -7.81
C ILE A 81 4.56 -10.83 -8.83
N ARG A 82 4.83 -10.47 -10.08
CA ARG A 82 5.12 -11.50 -11.13
C ARG A 82 6.36 -12.33 -10.83
N THR A 83 7.31 -11.77 -10.11
CA THR A 83 8.54 -12.45 -9.66
C THR A 83 8.41 -13.03 -8.25
N LYS A 84 7.22 -12.97 -7.63
CA LYS A 84 6.95 -13.37 -6.25
C LYS A 84 7.83 -12.67 -5.20
N ASN A 85 8.35 -11.51 -5.54
CA ASN A 85 9.08 -10.66 -4.59
C ASN A 85 8.07 -9.82 -3.79
N TYR A 86 7.44 -10.46 -2.79
CA TYR A 86 6.36 -9.84 -2.02
C TYR A 86 6.81 -8.65 -1.19
N ASP A 87 8.04 -8.65 -0.70
CA ASP A 87 8.56 -7.52 0.11
C ASP A 87 8.74 -6.26 -0.75
N GLU A 88 9.30 -6.41 -1.94
CA GLU A 88 9.41 -5.30 -2.89
C GLU A 88 8.04 -4.86 -3.41
N ALA A 89 7.11 -5.80 -3.60
CA ALA A 89 5.74 -5.48 -3.97
C ALA A 89 5.03 -4.67 -2.87
N LEU A 90 5.13 -5.09 -1.61
CA LEU A 90 4.59 -4.36 -0.46
C LEU A 90 5.14 -2.94 -0.40
N LYS A 91 6.47 -2.79 -0.49
CA LYS A 91 7.15 -1.48 -0.49
C LYS A 91 6.59 -0.56 -1.57
N ASN A 92 6.48 -1.05 -2.80
CA ASN A 92 6.02 -0.25 -3.93
C ASN A 92 4.51 0.08 -3.85
N PHE A 93 3.66 -0.87 -3.48
CA PHE A 93 2.23 -0.60 -3.32
C PHE A 93 1.96 0.34 -2.14
N THR A 94 2.66 0.19 -1.02
CA THR A 94 2.55 1.12 0.12
C THR A 94 2.97 2.53 -0.31
N LYS A 95 4.09 2.67 -1.02
CA LYS A 95 4.53 3.96 -1.54
C LYS A 95 3.53 4.58 -2.52
N SER A 96 2.92 3.75 -3.38
CA SER A 96 1.85 4.18 -4.29
C SER A 96 0.64 4.71 -3.51
N ALA A 97 0.22 4.02 -2.44
CA ALA A 97 -0.91 4.43 -1.63
C ALA A 97 -0.64 5.75 -0.89
N GLU A 98 0.53 5.87 -0.26
CA GLU A 98 0.95 7.09 0.45
C GLU A 98 0.99 8.32 -0.46
N LEU A 99 1.57 8.18 -1.66
CA LEU A 99 1.63 9.27 -2.63
C LEU A 99 0.25 9.60 -3.20
N ALA A 100 -0.58 8.60 -3.45
CA ALA A 100 -1.94 8.79 -3.93
C ALA A 100 -2.79 9.54 -2.88
N GLU A 101 -2.67 9.18 -1.60
CA GLU A 101 -3.30 9.90 -0.50
C GLU A 101 -2.80 11.35 -0.42
N LEU A 102 -1.48 11.54 -0.45
CA LEU A 102 -0.84 12.87 -0.40
C LEU A 102 -1.33 13.79 -1.52
N TYR A 103 -1.55 13.24 -2.72
CA TYR A 103 -1.96 14.00 -3.90
C TYR A 103 -3.47 13.94 -4.18
N GLY A 104 -4.26 13.30 -3.30
CA GLY A 104 -5.72 13.29 -3.37
C GLY A 104 -6.32 12.28 -4.37
N ASP A 105 -5.55 11.32 -4.89
CA ASP A 105 -6.07 10.23 -5.75
C ASP A 105 -6.54 9.05 -4.90
N MET A 106 -7.74 9.19 -4.31
CA MET A 106 -8.34 8.14 -3.46
C MET A 106 -8.57 6.83 -4.21
N SER A 107 -8.80 6.89 -5.53
CA SER A 107 -8.97 5.69 -6.36
C SER A 107 -7.67 4.88 -6.48
N GLN A 108 -6.56 5.56 -6.73
CA GLN A 108 -5.25 4.92 -6.80
C GLN A 108 -4.81 4.40 -5.43
N MET A 109 -5.07 5.16 -4.36
CA MET A 109 -4.82 4.74 -2.98
C MET A 109 -5.57 3.43 -2.67
N ALA A 110 -6.87 3.36 -2.95
CA ALA A 110 -7.67 2.16 -2.70
C ALA A 110 -7.16 0.94 -3.47
N LYS A 111 -6.76 1.13 -4.74
CA LYS A 111 -6.17 0.04 -5.55
C LYS A 111 -4.87 -0.49 -4.94
N ALA A 112 -4.00 0.41 -4.51
CA ALA A 112 -2.72 0.04 -3.94
C ALA A 112 -2.90 -0.66 -2.58
N ASN A 113 -3.77 -0.15 -1.70
CA ASN A 113 -4.11 -0.79 -0.43
C ASN A 113 -4.73 -2.17 -0.62
N GLY A 114 -5.57 -2.35 -1.65
CA GLY A 114 -6.12 -3.66 -1.99
C GLY A 114 -5.04 -4.70 -2.31
N TRP A 115 -3.96 -4.29 -2.99
CA TRP A 115 -2.82 -5.17 -3.24
C TRP A 115 -1.99 -5.43 -1.98
N VAL A 116 -1.78 -4.43 -1.13
CA VAL A 116 -1.11 -4.61 0.17
C VAL A 116 -1.85 -5.66 1.00
N ALA A 117 -3.17 -5.54 1.14
CA ALA A 117 -3.99 -6.52 1.86
C ALA A 117 -3.88 -7.92 1.24
N LYS A 118 -3.94 -8.02 -0.10
CA LYS A 118 -3.82 -9.31 -0.81
C LYS A 118 -2.46 -9.97 -0.59
N ILE A 119 -1.38 -9.22 -0.56
CA ILE A 119 -0.04 -9.77 -0.30
C ILE A 119 0.04 -10.31 1.13
N TYR A 120 -0.45 -9.57 2.13
CA TYR A 120 -0.50 -10.09 3.50
C TYR A 120 -1.36 -11.34 3.61
N GLN A 121 -2.46 -11.42 2.86
CA GLN A 121 -3.28 -12.63 2.82
C GLN A 121 -2.53 -13.83 2.24
N ILE A 122 -1.74 -13.63 1.18
CA ILE A 122 -0.92 -14.69 0.58
C ILE A 122 0.17 -15.13 1.55
N GLN A 123 0.98 -14.20 2.06
CA GLN A 123 2.09 -14.52 2.97
C GLN A 123 1.61 -15.17 4.27
N GLY A 124 0.53 -14.64 4.86
CA GLY A 124 -0.07 -15.21 6.08
C GLY A 124 -0.66 -16.60 5.82
N GLY A 125 -1.33 -16.77 4.67
CA GLY A 125 -1.88 -18.07 4.28
C GLY A 125 -0.79 -19.13 4.04
N ASP A 126 0.30 -18.75 3.39
CA ASP A 126 1.45 -19.64 3.18
C ASP A 126 2.06 -20.08 4.53
N ALA A 127 2.26 -19.14 5.46
CA ALA A 127 2.76 -19.44 6.80
C ALA A 127 1.79 -20.36 7.56
N PHE A 128 0.49 -20.06 7.51
CA PHE A 128 -0.55 -20.86 8.15
C PHE A 128 -0.56 -22.31 7.63
N ASN A 129 -0.52 -22.48 6.30
CA ASN A 129 -0.49 -23.80 5.66
C ASN A 129 0.77 -24.60 6.03
N ASN A 130 1.88 -23.91 6.31
CA ASN A 130 3.12 -24.51 6.80
C ASN A 130 3.10 -24.75 8.33
N LYS A 131 1.97 -24.48 9.01
CA LYS A 131 1.80 -24.56 10.47
C LYS A 131 2.71 -23.61 11.26
N ASP A 132 3.23 -22.57 10.61
CA ASP A 132 3.93 -21.47 11.26
C ASP A 132 2.90 -20.42 11.67
N TYR A 133 2.10 -20.77 12.67
CA TYR A 133 0.98 -19.96 13.12
C TYR A 133 1.43 -18.63 13.73
N ALA A 134 2.61 -18.58 14.33
CA ALA A 134 3.17 -17.34 14.86
C ALA A 134 3.49 -16.33 13.76
N THR A 135 4.16 -16.77 12.69
CA THR A 135 4.39 -15.94 11.51
C THR A 135 3.07 -15.57 10.84
N ALA A 136 2.14 -16.50 10.69
CA ALA A 136 0.82 -16.25 10.11
C ALA A 136 0.07 -15.16 10.88
N ALA A 137 -0.01 -15.25 12.20
CA ALA A 137 -0.64 -14.26 13.07
C ALA A 137 0.02 -12.88 12.90
N GLY A 138 1.35 -12.81 12.93
CA GLY A 138 2.07 -11.55 12.75
C GLY A 138 1.86 -10.89 11.38
N VAL A 139 1.71 -11.68 10.32
CA VAL A 139 1.41 -11.20 8.96
C VAL A 139 -0.04 -10.73 8.85
N PHE A 140 -1.00 -11.55 9.30
CA PHE A 140 -2.42 -11.19 9.29
C PHE A 140 -2.72 -9.97 10.16
N GLU A 141 -2.03 -9.81 11.30
CA GLU A 141 -2.15 -8.62 12.14
C GLU A 141 -1.72 -7.35 11.40
N LYS A 142 -0.61 -7.40 10.64
CA LYS A 142 -0.20 -6.26 9.79
C LYS A 142 -1.24 -5.93 8.74
N GLY A 143 -1.78 -6.94 8.07
CA GLY A 143 -2.82 -6.77 7.05
C GLY A 143 -4.11 -6.21 7.64
N TYR A 144 -4.55 -6.70 8.79
CA TYR A 144 -5.74 -6.21 9.48
C TYR A 144 -5.57 -4.78 10.02
N LYS A 145 -4.37 -4.42 10.50
CA LYS A 145 -4.06 -3.03 10.89
C LYS A 145 -4.06 -2.06 9.69
N ALA A 146 -3.65 -2.53 8.52
CA ALA A 146 -3.68 -1.73 7.29
C ALA A 146 -5.11 -1.53 6.76
N ASP A 147 -5.98 -2.54 6.91
CA ASP A 147 -7.39 -2.50 6.51
C ASP A 147 -8.26 -3.14 7.61
N PRO A 148 -8.71 -2.36 8.61
CA PRO A 148 -9.56 -2.88 9.71
C PRO A 148 -10.96 -3.32 9.26
N ASP A 149 -11.35 -3.00 8.03
CA ASP A 149 -12.61 -3.43 7.43
C ASP A 149 -12.52 -4.81 6.75
N ASN A 150 -11.31 -5.35 6.64
CA ASN A 150 -11.06 -6.67 6.07
C ASN A 150 -11.35 -7.79 7.09
N THR A 151 -12.62 -8.16 7.20
CA THR A 151 -13.09 -9.19 8.14
C THR A 151 -12.51 -10.57 7.82
N ALA A 152 -12.25 -10.89 6.57
CA ALA A 152 -11.58 -12.14 6.20
C ALA A 152 -10.14 -12.21 6.77
N MET A 153 -9.42 -11.09 6.78
CA MET A 153 -8.11 -10.99 7.40
C MET A 153 -8.18 -11.18 8.92
N ALA A 154 -9.20 -10.57 9.56
CA ALA A 154 -9.46 -10.73 10.98
C ALA A 154 -9.76 -12.19 11.35
N LEU A 155 -10.57 -12.90 10.57
CA LEU A 155 -10.85 -14.33 10.81
C LEU A 155 -9.59 -15.19 10.71
N ASN A 156 -8.72 -14.92 9.71
CA ASN A 156 -7.47 -15.65 9.58
C ASN A 156 -6.50 -15.38 10.75
N LEU A 157 -6.48 -14.13 11.25
CA LEU A 157 -5.73 -13.77 12.44
C LEU A 157 -6.26 -14.50 13.68
N ALA A 158 -7.57 -14.48 13.90
CA ALA A 158 -8.23 -15.17 15.01
C ALA A 158 -7.91 -16.68 14.99
N MET A 159 -8.05 -17.32 13.83
CA MET A 159 -7.73 -18.73 13.65
C MET A 159 -6.25 -19.02 13.96
N SER A 160 -5.34 -18.14 13.51
CA SER A 160 -3.91 -18.30 13.82
C SER A 160 -3.63 -18.24 15.33
N TYR A 161 -4.30 -17.34 16.06
CA TYR A 161 -4.19 -17.29 17.52
C TYR A 161 -4.75 -18.55 18.19
N CYS A 162 -5.89 -19.07 17.74
CA CYS A 162 -6.47 -20.31 18.26
C CYS A 162 -5.52 -21.51 18.04
N GLU A 163 -4.90 -21.62 16.87
CA GLU A 163 -3.91 -22.67 16.57
C GLU A 163 -2.62 -22.56 17.41
N MET A 164 -2.31 -21.36 17.92
CA MET A 164 -1.23 -21.14 18.89
C MET A 164 -1.64 -21.43 20.34
N GLY A 165 -2.91 -21.73 20.59
CA GLY A 165 -3.47 -21.86 21.95
C GLY A 165 -3.79 -20.53 22.64
N GLU A 166 -3.68 -19.42 21.93
CA GLU A 166 -4.02 -18.07 22.42
C GLU A 166 -5.52 -17.80 22.24
N TYR A 167 -6.35 -18.67 22.80
CA TYR A 167 -7.80 -18.69 22.57
C TYR A 167 -8.50 -17.38 22.92
N GLU A 168 -8.11 -16.72 24.01
CA GLU A 168 -8.68 -15.43 24.42
C GLU A 168 -8.55 -14.38 23.32
N LYS A 169 -7.35 -14.23 22.75
CA LYS A 169 -7.13 -13.29 21.63
C LYS A 169 -7.92 -13.65 20.38
N GLY A 170 -7.99 -14.96 20.06
CA GLY A 170 -8.76 -15.43 18.91
C GLY A 170 -10.24 -15.15 19.09
N MET A 171 -10.79 -15.41 20.27
CA MET A 171 -12.20 -15.19 20.60
C MET A 171 -12.58 -13.71 20.55
N ASP A 172 -11.76 -12.81 21.11
CA ASP A 172 -12.01 -11.36 21.05
C ASP A 172 -12.19 -10.87 19.60
N ILE A 173 -11.38 -11.39 18.68
CA ILE A 173 -11.47 -11.05 17.27
C ILE A 173 -12.71 -11.65 16.62
N TYR A 174 -13.05 -12.91 16.89
CA TYR A 174 -14.26 -13.55 16.39
C TYR A 174 -15.51 -12.78 16.86
N GLU A 175 -15.58 -12.39 18.13
CA GLU A 175 -16.68 -11.60 18.67
C GLU A 175 -16.80 -10.26 17.99
N ALA A 176 -15.67 -9.56 17.76
CA ALA A 176 -15.65 -8.30 17.04
C ALA A 176 -16.16 -8.42 15.59
N VAL A 177 -15.82 -9.52 14.89
CA VAL A 177 -16.33 -9.79 13.53
C VAL A 177 -17.81 -10.18 13.58
N ALA A 178 -18.21 -11.05 14.52
CA ALA A 178 -19.61 -11.52 14.68
C ALA A 178 -20.57 -10.37 14.98
N ALA A 179 -20.11 -9.30 15.62
CA ALA A 179 -20.88 -8.10 15.94
C ALA A 179 -21.10 -7.17 14.74
N LYS A 180 -20.43 -7.36 13.62
CA LYS A 180 -20.61 -6.52 12.42
C LYS A 180 -21.96 -6.82 11.75
N THR A 181 -22.80 -5.79 11.61
CA THR A 181 -24.18 -5.92 11.10
C THR A 181 -24.38 -5.50 9.66
N HIS A 182 -23.39 -4.81 9.05
CA HIS A 182 -23.53 -4.37 7.67
C HIS A 182 -23.55 -5.58 6.70
N PRO A 183 -24.43 -5.62 5.70
CA PRO A 183 -24.60 -6.78 4.79
C PRO A 183 -23.30 -7.28 4.14
N LYS A 184 -22.34 -6.38 3.87
CA LYS A 184 -21.05 -6.76 3.28
C LYS A 184 -20.23 -7.72 4.15
N TYR A 185 -20.55 -7.83 5.46
CA TYR A 185 -19.84 -8.69 6.41
C TYR A 185 -20.64 -9.95 6.79
N ALA A 186 -21.84 -10.14 6.25
CA ALA A 186 -22.78 -11.17 6.69
C ALA A 186 -22.16 -12.58 6.73
N ASP A 187 -21.43 -12.96 5.67
CA ASP A 187 -20.81 -14.28 5.57
C ASP A 187 -19.70 -14.47 6.59
N ASP A 188 -18.85 -13.44 6.79
CA ASP A 188 -17.75 -13.53 7.74
C ASP A 188 -18.26 -13.45 9.19
N ALA A 189 -19.32 -12.66 9.45
CA ALA A 189 -19.97 -12.64 10.76
C ALA A 189 -20.65 -13.98 11.10
N ALA A 190 -21.20 -14.67 10.10
CA ALA A 190 -21.74 -16.02 10.30
C ALA A 190 -20.63 -17.03 10.65
N LYS A 191 -19.53 -17.03 9.90
CA LYS A 191 -18.35 -17.86 10.20
C LYS A 191 -17.80 -17.60 11.60
N ALA A 192 -17.69 -16.31 11.98
CA ALA A 192 -17.22 -15.96 13.32
C ALA A 192 -18.13 -16.55 14.41
N LYS A 193 -19.46 -16.50 14.26
CA LYS A 193 -20.42 -17.09 15.20
C LYS A 193 -20.27 -18.61 15.28
N GLU A 194 -20.02 -19.29 14.16
CA GLU A 194 -19.76 -20.72 14.15
C GLU A 194 -18.49 -21.05 14.95
N MET A 195 -17.42 -20.26 14.78
CA MET A 195 -16.16 -20.48 15.51
C MET A 195 -16.28 -20.22 17.02
N ILE A 196 -17.15 -19.29 17.43
CA ILE A 196 -17.43 -19.02 18.85
C ILE A 196 -18.21 -20.18 19.50
N ALA A 197 -19.00 -20.91 18.71
CA ALA A 197 -19.84 -21.99 19.22
C ALA A 197 -19.13 -23.34 19.36
N LEU A 198 -17.92 -23.48 18.86
CA LEU A 198 -17.06 -24.70 18.93
C LEU A 198 -16.25 -24.73 20.21
#